data_e863974bba9bb25fb8f7a7fb926f66f2
#
_entry.id   e863974bba9bb25fb8f7a7fb926f66f2
#
_cell.length_a   1.000
_cell.length_b   1.000
_cell.length_c   1.000
_cell.angle_alpha   90.00
_cell.angle_beta   90.00
_cell.angle_gamma   90.00
#
_symmetry.space_group_name_H-M   'P 1'
#
loop_
_entity.id
_entity.type
_entity.pdbx_description
1 polymer ?
#
loop_
_entity_poly.entity_id
_entity_poly.type
_entity_poly.pdbx_seq_one_letter_code
_entity_poly.pdbx_strand_id
1 'polypeptide(L)'
;MARIDKVRIGHGVHDPARLGTRASLTHAQRIVVKIGSSSLTLPSGDLNRNAIWALASSVSRLVHEGREVVIVSSGAIAAALRPMGFNARPESITDSQALASVGQGMLIREWSQAFGMSNVLVGQVLLTEDDMVHPEKYRNVRASLNALLAAGAVPIVNENDTVATREIHFGDNDRLASLVAQVTGADLLVLLTDVDGLFTRSPKEPGAERIACVKDAAKLEGVEIGSRGSTVGTGGMVTKLSAVHNATITGTACVLTLPARFDAVLAGEDFGTFFPARTTGRRRSRLMWLMYASRGEGTLVLDEGAVHAVVEQRRSLLPVGITRVEGTFAAGSPVDIADSSGRVRARGLTYFSSDAISRIMGLTSEEIAARESEIGVHTVVHRDDLVLLK
;
A
#
# COMPACT_ATOMS: atom_id res chain seq x y z
N MET A 1 40.52 -3.60 2.58
CA MET A 1 39.51 -4.19 3.48
C MET A 1 39.10 -3.10 4.48
N ALA A 2 38.16 -2.22 4.09
CA ALA A 2 37.64 -1.17 4.97
C ALA A 2 36.70 -1.82 5.99
N ARG A 3 36.93 -1.58 7.28
CA ARG A 3 36.04 -1.96 8.38
C ARG A 3 34.68 -1.37 8.10
N ILE A 4 33.68 -2.23 7.94
CA ILE A 4 32.28 -1.85 8.06
C ILE A 4 32.09 -1.47 9.53
N ASP A 5 32.20 -0.17 9.83
CA ASP A 5 31.82 0.35 11.13
C ASP A 5 30.37 -0.07 11.40
N LYS A 6 30.14 -0.64 12.57
CA LYS A 6 28.86 -1.19 13.02
C LYS A 6 27.72 -0.26 12.63
N VAL A 7 26.93 -0.69 11.64
CA VAL A 7 25.65 -0.05 11.31
C VAL A 7 24.84 0.04 12.61
N ARG A 8 24.78 1.24 13.19
CA ARG A 8 23.84 1.50 14.28
C ARG A 8 22.45 1.41 13.66
N ILE A 9 21.79 0.26 13.85
CA ILE A 9 20.36 0.12 13.58
C ILE A 9 19.65 1.06 14.57
N GLY A 10 19.58 2.33 14.21
CA GLY A 10 18.80 3.32 14.93
C GLY A 10 17.33 3.01 14.69
N HIS A 11 16.62 2.55 15.70
CA HIS A 11 15.14 2.40 15.67
C HIS A 11 14.43 3.77 15.67
N GLY A 12 14.95 4.75 14.91
CA GLY A 12 14.30 6.04 14.69
C GLY A 12 13.04 5.83 13.86
N VAL A 13 11.88 6.06 14.44
CA VAL A 13 10.62 6.10 13.67
C VAL A 13 10.68 7.37 12.82
N HIS A 14 10.75 7.20 11.48
CA HIS A 14 10.65 8.32 10.55
C HIS A 14 9.34 9.09 10.79
N ASP A 15 9.42 10.41 10.92
CA ASP A 15 8.26 11.30 11.04
C ASP A 15 8.00 11.95 9.68
N PRO A 16 6.93 11.56 8.96
CA PRO A 16 6.72 12.00 7.59
C PRO A 16 6.67 13.52 7.46
N ALA A 17 7.42 14.06 6.51
CA ALA A 17 7.36 15.46 6.14
C ALA A 17 6.01 15.78 5.48
N ARG A 18 5.41 16.94 5.82
CA ARG A 18 4.16 17.36 5.20
C ARG A 18 4.44 17.99 3.85
N LEU A 19 4.17 17.26 2.79
CA LEU A 19 4.32 17.76 1.42
C LEU A 19 2.98 18.32 0.92
N GLY A 20 2.74 19.61 1.18
CA GLY A 20 1.52 20.30 0.80
C GLY A 20 1.59 21.02 -0.55
N THR A 21 2.77 21.25 -1.07
CA THR A 21 3.03 21.93 -2.33
C THR A 21 4.06 21.17 -3.17
N ARG A 22 4.08 21.42 -4.47
CA ARG A 22 5.07 20.82 -5.36
C ARG A 22 6.51 21.21 -4.97
N ALA A 23 6.75 22.45 -4.60
CA ALA A 23 8.06 22.91 -4.15
C ALA A 23 8.56 22.14 -2.91
N SER A 24 7.66 21.66 -2.04
CA SER A 24 8.03 20.89 -0.86
C SER A 24 8.55 19.48 -1.18
N LEU A 25 8.42 18.98 -2.42
CA LEU A 25 8.92 17.67 -2.85
C LEU A 25 10.44 17.54 -2.68
N THR A 26 11.17 18.67 -2.75
CA THR A 26 12.62 18.72 -2.49
C THR A 26 12.98 18.26 -1.08
N HIS A 27 12.05 18.31 -0.12
CA HIS A 27 12.24 17.93 1.28
C HIS A 27 11.81 16.49 1.59
N ALA A 28 11.33 15.72 0.61
CA ALA A 28 10.97 14.32 0.81
C ALA A 28 12.19 13.51 1.24
N GLN A 29 12.14 12.89 2.42
CA GLN A 29 13.23 12.06 2.95
C GLN A 29 13.00 10.58 2.67
N ARG A 30 11.75 10.09 2.81
CA ARG A 30 11.39 8.71 2.52
C ARG A 30 10.44 8.66 1.33
N ILE A 31 10.87 7.99 0.28
CA ILE A 31 10.21 7.99 -1.03
C ILE A 31 9.89 6.55 -1.44
N VAL A 32 8.66 6.29 -1.84
CA VAL A 32 8.30 5.05 -2.53
C VAL A 32 8.13 5.34 -4.01
N VAL A 33 8.80 4.57 -4.85
CA VAL A 33 8.74 4.70 -6.31
C VAL A 33 8.14 3.44 -6.89
N LYS A 34 7.01 3.55 -7.58
CA LYS A 34 6.41 2.43 -8.30
C LYS A 34 6.72 2.55 -9.78
N ILE A 35 7.22 1.45 -10.36
CA ILE A 35 7.45 1.35 -11.80
C ILE A 35 6.68 0.15 -12.38
N GLY A 36 5.89 0.42 -13.42
CA GLY A 36 5.04 -0.56 -14.08
C GLY A 36 5.76 -1.43 -15.09
N SER A 37 5.15 -2.58 -15.45
CA SER A 37 5.69 -3.50 -16.47
C SER A 37 5.87 -2.83 -17.84
N SER A 38 4.96 -1.93 -18.24
CA SER A 38 5.05 -1.20 -19.52
C SER A 38 6.33 -0.36 -19.64
N SER A 39 6.86 0.17 -18.53
CA SER A 39 8.12 0.92 -18.51
C SER A 39 9.35 -0.01 -18.44
N LEU A 40 9.18 -1.21 -17.86
CA LEU A 40 10.25 -2.18 -17.64
C LEU A 40 10.38 -3.22 -18.74
N THR A 41 9.50 -3.21 -19.75
CA THR A 41 9.50 -4.17 -20.85
C THR A 41 9.57 -3.45 -22.19
N LEU A 42 10.44 -3.91 -23.05
CA LEU A 42 10.53 -3.44 -24.44
C LEU A 42 9.40 -4.05 -25.30
N PRO A 43 9.08 -3.47 -26.46
CA PRO A 43 8.14 -4.09 -27.41
C PRO A 43 8.55 -5.50 -27.84
N SER A 44 9.84 -5.84 -27.76
CA SER A 44 10.36 -7.19 -27.99
C SER A 44 9.98 -8.21 -26.91
N GLY A 45 9.44 -7.76 -25.75
CA GLY A 45 9.18 -8.59 -24.58
C GLY A 45 10.36 -8.74 -23.61
N ASP A 46 11.53 -8.20 -23.96
CA ASP A 46 12.71 -8.23 -23.08
C ASP A 46 12.63 -7.15 -22.00
N LEU A 47 13.39 -7.33 -20.92
CA LEU A 47 13.53 -6.29 -19.88
C LEU A 47 14.20 -5.03 -20.48
N ASN A 48 13.60 -3.88 -20.19
CA ASN A 48 14.16 -2.57 -20.53
C ASN A 48 15.26 -2.20 -19.52
N ARG A 49 16.46 -2.72 -19.74
CA ARG A 49 17.63 -2.46 -18.89
C ARG A 49 17.93 -0.97 -18.76
N ASN A 50 17.76 -0.21 -19.86
CA ASN A 50 18.02 1.23 -19.83
C ASN A 50 17.12 1.95 -18.83
N ALA A 51 15.83 1.58 -18.75
CA ALA A 51 14.91 2.15 -17.77
C ALA A 51 15.29 1.77 -16.33
N ILE A 52 15.69 0.50 -16.09
CA ILE A 52 16.18 0.03 -14.80
C ILE A 52 17.42 0.81 -14.38
N TRP A 53 18.41 0.91 -15.25
CA TRP A 53 19.68 1.57 -14.96
C TRP A 53 19.53 3.08 -14.76
N ALA A 54 18.70 3.75 -15.55
CA ALA A 54 18.41 5.17 -15.39
C ALA A 54 17.77 5.45 -14.02
N LEU A 55 16.73 4.68 -13.64
CA LEU A 55 16.07 4.85 -12.35
C LEU A 55 17.02 4.48 -11.20
N ALA A 56 17.80 3.42 -11.30
CA ALA A 56 18.78 3.02 -10.29
C ALA A 56 19.83 4.12 -10.06
N SER A 57 20.30 4.77 -11.15
CA SER A 57 21.24 5.89 -11.05
C SER A 57 20.64 7.07 -10.29
N SER A 58 19.41 7.49 -10.62
CA SER A 58 18.72 8.58 -9.93
C SER A 58 18.46 8.24 -8.46
N VAL A 59 18.00 7.02 -8.16
CA VAL A 59 17.76 6.58 -6.78
C VAL A 59 19.07 6.46 -5.99
N SER A 60 20.15 5.96 -6.59
CA SER A 60 21.46 5.87 -5.91
C SER A 60 21.96 7.25 -5.47
N ARG A 61 21.76 8.29 -6.29
CA ARG A 61 22.08 9.67 -5.90
C ARG A 61 21.30 10.09 -4.66
N LEU A 62 19.98 9.83 -4.62
CA LEU A 62 19.15 10.15 -3.46
C LEU A 62 19.61 9.42 -2.19
N VAL A 63 19.99 8.14 -2.31
CA VAL A 63 20.52 7.36 -1.20
C VAL A 63 21.86 7.95 -0.69
N HIS A 64 22.75 8.38 -1.57
CA HIS A 64 23.98 9.05 -1.19
C HIS A 64 23.77 10.44 -0.57
N GLU A 65 22.65 11.10 -0.89
CA GLU A 65 22.18 12.32 -0.22
C GLU A 65 21.55 12.04 1.16
N GLY A 66 21.46 10.79 1.58
CA GLY A 66 20.87 10.38 2.87
C GLY A 66 19.35 10.18 2.84
N ARG A 67 18.72 10.16 1.66
CA ARG A 67 17.29 9.87 1.52
C ARG A 67 17.05 8.35 1.50
N GLU A 68 15.90 7.92 1.97
CA GLU A 68 15.47 6.54 1.99
C GLU A 68 14.51 6.27 0.82
N VAL A 69 14.81 5.27 -0.01
CA VAL A 69 13.99 4.97 -1.19
C VAL A 69 13.60 3.50 -1.21
N VAL A 70 12.32 3.22 -1.47
CA VAL A 70 11.78 1.88 -1.73
C VAL A 70 11.30 1.84 -3.18
N ILE A 71 11.65 0.81 -3.92
CA ILE A 71 11.13 0.59 -5.27
C ILE A 71 10.07 -0.51 -5.23
N VAL A 72 8.88 -0.23 -5.76
CA VAL A 72 7.86 -1.24 -6.04
C VAL A 72 7.89 -1.53 -7.53
N SER A 73 8.43 -2.69 -7.88
CA SER A 73 8.76 -3.08 -9.25
C SER A 73 7.78 -4.12 -9.78
N SER A 74 7.25 -3.89 -10.96
CA SER A 74 6.59 -4.92 -11.77
C SER A 74 7.60 -5.60 -12.70
N GLY A 75 7.11 -6.49 -13.58
CA GLY A 75 7.90 -7.00 -14.72
C GLY A 75 8.50 -8.39 -14.51
N ALA A 76 8.27 -9.07 -13.39
CA ALA A 76 8.79 -10.42 -13.16
C ALA A 76 8.28 -11.40 -14.23
N ILE A 77 6.96 -11.52 -14.43
CA ILE A 77 6.39 -12.41 -15.46
C ILE A 77 6.94 -12.06 -16.85
N ALA A 78 6.98 -10.77 -17.17
CA ALA A 78 7.47 -10.32 -18.49
C ALA A 78 8.94 -10.70 -18.72
N ALA A 79 9.79 -10.64 -17.69
CA ALA A 79 11.18 -11.01 -17.77
C ALA A 79 11.42 -12.49 -18.18
N ALA A 80 10.49 -13.38 -17.83
CA ALA A 80 10.61 -14.81 -18.08
C ALA A 80 9.89 -15.27 -19.36
N LEU A 81 9.01 -14.48 -19.97
CA LEU A 81 8.22 -14.91 -21.13
C LEU A 81 9.09 -15.54 -22.22
N ARG A 82 10.00 -14.78 -22.79
CA ARG A 82 10.87 -15.27 -23.88
C ARG A 82 11.83 -16.38 -23.45
N PRO A 83 12.55 -16.25 -22.32
CA PRO A 83 13.43 -17.32 -21.84
C PRO A 83 12.73 -18.66 -21.65
N MET A 84 11.43 -18.65 -21.29
CA MET A 84 10.62 -19.86 -21.12
C MET A 84 9.80 -20.23 -22.38
N GLY A 85 10.02 -19.55 -23.53
CA GLY A 85 9.38 -19.89 -24.80
C GLY A 85 7.94 -19.39 -24.97
N PHE A 86 7.50 -18.42 -24.15
CA PHE A 86 6.17 -17.83 -24.27
C PHE A 86 6.22 -16.55 -25.12
N ASN A 87 5.26 -16.42 -26.05
CA ASN A 87 5.13 -15.21 -26.87
C ASN A 87 4.19 -14.16 -26.24
N ALA A 88 3.36 -14.56 -25.28
CA ALA A 88 2.42 -13.71 -24.55
C ALA A 88 2.19 -14.27 -23.13
N ARG A 89 1.61 -13.45 -22.26
CA ARG A 89 1.23 -13.89 -20.92
C ARG A 89 0.19 -15.01 -21.01
N PRO A 90 0.44 -16.18 -20.39
CA PRO A 90 -0.52 -17.29 -20.41
C PRO A 90 -1.78 -16.97 -19.58
N GLU A 91 -2.89 -17.60 -19.95
CA GLU A 91 -4.14 -17.54 -19.16
C GLU A 91 -4.07 -18.45 -17.93
N SER A 92 -3.24 -19.47 -17.98
CA SER A 92 -3.01 -20.40 -16.86
C SER A 92 -2.32 -19.68 -15.70
N ILE A 93 -2.90 -19.80 -14.51
CA ILE A 93 -2.31 -19.29 -13.27
C ILE A 93 -0.98 -19.98 -12.99
N THR A 94 -0.96 -21.32 -13.11
CA THR A 94 0.23 -22.12 -12.82
C THR A 94 1.40 -21.70 -13.71
N ASP A 95 1.14 -21.47 -15.02
CA ASP A 95 2.18 -21.00 -15.92
C ASP A 95 2.63 -19.57 -15.58
N SER A 96 1.68 -18.69 -15.20
CA SER A 96 2.00 -17.35 -14.73
C SER A 96 2.84 -17.37 -13.45
N GLN A 97 2.55 -18.26 -12.49
CA GLN A 97 3.32 -18.47 -11.27
C GLN A 97 4.73 -18.99 -11.57
N ALA A 98 4.86 -19.94 -12.49
CA ALA A 98 6.15 -20.45 -12.94
C ALA A 98 7.01 -19.36 -13.60
N LEU A 99 6.39 -18.56 -14.50
CA LEU A 99 7.03 -17.41 -15.11
C LEU A 99 7.46 -16.37 -14.07
N ALA A 100 6.60 -16.06 -13.10
CA ALA A 100 6.93 -15.15 -12.01
C ALA A 100 8.14 -15.62 -11.20
N SER A 101 8.22 -16.92 -10.89
CA SER A 101 9.34 -17.51 -10.14
C SER A 101 10.67 -17.34 -10.85
N VAL A 102 10.73 -17.68 -12.15
CA VAL A 102 11.94 -17.52 -12.97
C VAL A 102 12.27 -16.04 -13.19
N GLY A 103 11.28 -15.26 -13.57
CA GLY A 103 11.45 -13.86 -13.92
C GLY A 103 11.79 -12.97 -12.73
N GLN A 104 11.33 -13.32 -11.52
CA GLN A 104 11.70 -12.56 -10.31
C GLN A 104 13.21 -12.66 -10.04
N GLY A 105 13.80 -13.83 -10.22
CA GLY A 105 15.26 -14.00 -10.12
C GLY A 105 16.03 -13.18 -11.18
N MET A 106 15.50 -13.09 -12.41
CA MET A 106 16.07 -12.27 -13.47
C MET A 106 15.95 -10.77 -13.15
N LEU A 107 14.78 -10.34 -12.72
CA LEU A 107 14.50 -8.94 -12.39
C LEU A 107 15.36 -8.42 -11.23
N ILE A 108 15.48 -9.18 -10.14
CA ILE A 108 16.29 -8.75 -8.99
C ILE A 108 17.78 -8.72 -9.33
N ARG A 109 18.24 -9.61 -10.20
CA ARG A 109 19.63 -9.58 -10.71
C ARG A 109 19.91 -8.26 -11.46
N GLU A 110 19.00 -7.83 -12.34
CA GLU A 110 19.18 -6.58 -13.09
C GLU A 110 19.19 -5.36 -12.14
N TRP A 111 18.29 -5.30 -11.16
CA TRP A 111 18.32 -4.25 -10.13
C TRP A 111 19.64 -4.28 -9.34
N SER A 112 20.09 -5.47 -8.90
CA SER A 112 21.34 -5.61 -8.13
C SER A 112 22.55 -5.14 -8.92
N GLN A 113 22.61 -5.45 -10.21
CA GLN A 113 23.69 -5.00 -11.09
C GLN A 113 23.66 -3.47 -11.27
N ALA A 114 22.48 -2.89 -11.54
CA ALA A 114 22.33 -1.47 -11.76
C ALA A 114 22.73 -0.64 -10.52
N PHE A 115 22.26 -1.02 -9.32
CA PHE A 115 22.62 -0.36 -8.06
C PHE A 115 24.06 -0.62 -7.63
N GLY A 116 24.60 -1.80 -7.95
CA GLY A 116 25.98 -2.19 -7.67
C GLY A 116 27.00 -1.27 -8.30
N MET A 117 26.70 -0.66 -9.47
CA MET A 117 27.54 0.34 -10.11
C MET A 117 27.77 1.59 -9.26
N SER A 118 26.85 1.87 -8.34
CA SER A 118 26.93 3.00 -7.41
C SER A 118 27.23 2.56 -5.97
N ASN A 119 27.65 1.32 -5.74
CA ASN A 119 27.89 0.72 -4.43
C ASN A 119 26.67 0.78 -3.48
N VAL A 120 25.45 0.75 -4.02
CA VAL A 120 24.20 0.69 -3.27
C VAL A 120 23.71 -0.77 -3.24
N LEU A 121 23.38 -1.26 -2.05
CA LEU A 121 22.81 -2.61 -1.88
C LEU A 121 21.31 -2.60 -2.13
N VAL A 122 20.79 -3.70 -2.64
CA VAL A 122 19.36 -3.92 -2.75
C VAL A 122 18.90 -5.09 -1.89
N GLY A 123 17.69 -5.02 -1.35
CA GLY A 123 17.04 -6.10 -0.63
C GLY A 123 15.73 -6.49 -1.31
N GLN A 124 15.57 -7.76 -1.72
CA GLN A 124 14.32 -8.24 -2.28
C GLN A 124 13.29 -8.45 -1.18
N VAL A 125 12.07 -7.94 -1.40
CA VAL A 125 10.92 -8.14 -0.50
C VAL A 125 9.71 -8.53 -1.35
N LEU A 126 9.21 -9.75 -1.15
CA LEU A 126 8.03 -10.26 -1.85
C LEU A 126 6.86 -10.30 -0.88
N LEU A 127 5.75 -9.67 -1.26
CA LEU A 127 4.57 -9.50 -0.42
C LEU A 127 3.32 -10.02 -1.11
N THR A 128 2.42 -10.58 -0.32
CA THR A 128 1.04 -10.84 -0.72
C THR A 128 0.09 -9.84 -0.07
N GLU A 129 -1.15 -9.77 -0.55
CA GLU A 129 -2.18 -8.96 0.12
C GLU A 129 -2.37 -9.39 1.59
N ASP A 130 -2.27 -10.69 1.85
CA ASP A 130 -2.38 -11.29 3.17
C ASP A 130 -1.32 -10.76 4.16
N ASP A 131 -0.09 -10.51 3.69
CA ASP A 131 0.98 -9.95 4.53
C ASP A 131 0.72 -8.52 4.97
N MET A 132 -0.14 -7.81 4.23
CA MET A 132 -0.53 -6.43 4.54
C MET A 132 -1.81 -6.35 5.37
N VAL A 133 -2.58 -7.43 5.44
CA VAL A 133 -3.88 -7.51 6.13
C VAL A 133 -3.72 -7.99 7.57
N HIS A 134 -2.86 -8.99 7.81
CA HIS A 134 -2.66 -9.58 9.14
C HIS A 134 -1.73 -8.73 10.02
N PRO A 135 -2.15 -8.36 11.26
CA PRO A 135 -1.39 -7.45 12.11
C PRO A 135 0.04 -7.88 12.41
N GLU A 136 0.27 -9.18 12.61
CA GLU A 136 1.60 -9.71 12.89
C GLU A 136 2.50 -9.63 11.66
N LYS A 137 2.02 -10.10 10.50
CA LYS A 137 2.73 -10.02 9.23
C LYS A 137 3.04 -8.57 8.85
N TYR A 138 2.04 -7.66 8.99
CA TYR A 138 2.22 -6.23 8.77
C TYR A 138 3.35 -5.64 9.62
N ARG A 139 3.43 -6.00 10.92
CA ARG A 139 4.53 -5.56 11.79
C ARG A 139 5.88 -6.07 11.32
N ASN A 140 5.95 -7.35 10.88
CA ASN A 140 7.16 -7.95 10.37
C ASN A 140 7.62 -7.30 9.06
N VAL A 141 6.71 -7.05 8.13
CA VAL A 141 6.99 -6.31 6.89
C VAL A 141 7.55 -4.92 7.20
N ARG A 142 6.90 -4.19 8.12
CA ARG A 142 7.36 -2.88 8.56
C ARG A 142 8.75 -2.92 9.16
N ALA A 143 9.03 -3.89 10.03
CA ALA A 143 10.33 -4.04 10.69
C ALA A 143 11.43 -4.33 9.65
N SER A 144 11.18 -5.25 8.71
CA SER A 144 12.12 -5.64 7.67
C SER A 144 12.43 -4.48 6.72
N LEU A 145 11.41 -3.77 6.23
CA LEU A 145 11.61 -2.60 5.36
C LEU A 145 12.40 -1.49 6.05
N ASN A 146 12.06 -1.17 7.31
CA ASN A 146 12.79 -0.17 8.08
C ASN A 146 14.24 -0.58 8.36
N ALA A 147 14.50 -1.87 8.60
CA ALA A 147 15.87 -2.37 8.81
C ALA A 147 16.73 -2.23 7.54
N LEU A 148 16.17 -2.56 6.36
CA LEU A 148 16.85 -2.36 5.07
C LEU A 148 17.16 -0.89 4.81
N LEU A 149 16.19 0.00 5.01
CA LEU A 149 16.37 1.45 4.83
C LEU A 149 17.43 2.00 5.80
N ALA A 150 17.37 1.62 7.07
CA ALA A 150 18.37 2.03 8.08
C ALA A 150 19.78 1.52 7.76
N ALA A 151 19.91 0.40 7.03
CA ALA A 151 21.17 -0.12 6.54
C ALA A 151 21.68 0.57 5.26
N GLY A 152 20.93 1.54 4.71
CA GLY A 152 21.24 2.21 3.44
C GLY A 152 21.00 1.34 2.20
N ALA A 153 20.26 0.22 2.35
CA ALA A 153 19.88 -0.60 1.23
C ALA A 153 18.55 -0.12 0.62
N VAL A 154 18.36 -0.33 -0.67
CA VAL A 154 17.11 -0.06 -1.38
C VAL A 154 16.26 -1.33 -1.42
N PRO A 155 15.10 -1.37 -0.72
CA PRO A 155 14.16 -2.47 -0.87
C PRO A 155 13.55 -2.48 -2.28
N ILE A 156 13.64 -3.62 -2.96
CA ILE A 156 12.92 -3.89 -4.22
C ILE A 156 11.73 -4.77 -3.86
N VAL A 157 10.57 -4.17 -3.82
CA VAL A 157 9.31 -4.82 -3.44
C VAL A 157 8.56 -5.26 -4.69
N ASN A 158 8.01 -6.46 -4.68
CA ASN A 158 7.08 -6.94 -5.69
C ASN A 158 6.01 -7.82 -5.05
N GLU A 159 4.94 -8.10 -5.79
CA GLU A 159 3.99 -9.13 -5.40
C GLU A 159 4.66 -10.51 -5.42
N ASN A 160 4.31 -11.36 -4.44
CA ASN A 160 4.71 -12.76 -4.44
C ASN A 160 3.74 -13.58 -5.34
N ASP A 161 3.83 -13.34 -6.64
CA ASP A 161 2.99 -13.99 -7.65
C ASP A 161 3.05 -15.53 -7.59
N THR A 162 4.13 -16.11 -7.05
CA THR A 162 4.31 -17.57 -6.96
C THR A 162 3.27 -18.25 -6.08
N VAL A 163 2.81 -17.58 -5.03
CA VAL A 163 1.83 -18.10 -4.07
C VAL A 163 0.50 -17.33 -4.10
N ALA A 164 0.39 -16.29 -4.92
CA ALA A 164 -0.82 -15.51 -5.06
C ALA A 164 -1.92 -16.35 -5.74
N THR A 165 -3.13 -16.35 -5.16
CA THR A 165 -4.31 -17.00 -5.74
C THR A 165 -5.17 -15.96 -6.48
N ARG A 166 -6.12 -16.42 -7.34
CA ARG A 166 -7.05 -15.50 -8.04
C ARG A 166 -7.83 -14.59 -7.10
N GLU A 167 -8.08 -15.07 -5.89
CA GLU A 167 -8.89 -14.40 -4.87
C GLU A 167 -8.06 -13.45 -4.00
N ILE A 168 -6.74 -13.69 -3.90
CA ILE A 168 -5.79 -12.97 -3.04
C ILE A 168 -4.64 -12.43 -3.91
N HIS A 169 -4.98 -11.60 -4.87
CA HIS A 169 -4.03 -10.97 -5.78
C HIS A 169 -4.18 -9.47 -5.66
N PHE A 170 -3.10 -8.71 -5.47
CA PHE A 170 -3.16 -7.24 -5.52
C PHE A 170 -3.74 -6.75 -6.86
N GLY A 171 -3.59 -7.56 -7.91
CA GLY A 171 -4.06 -7.25 -9.26
C GLY A 171 -3.29 -6.10 -9.91
N ASP A 172 -2.69 -5.23 -9.10
CA ASP A 172 -1.91 -4.09 -9.55
C ASP A 172 -0.92 -3.63 -8.48
N ASN A 173 0.34 -3.50 -8.85
CA ASN A 173 1.40 -2.96 -7.99
C ASN A 173 1.19 -1.48 -7.59
N ASP A 174 0.22 -0.76 -8.16
CA ASP A 174 -0.15 0.58 -7.70
C ASP A 174 -0.75 0.50 -6.28
N ARG A 175 -1.65 -0.48 -6.05
CA ARG A 175 -2.21 -0.75 -4.71
C ARG A 175 -1.12 -1.17 -3.73
N LEU A 176 -0.26 -2.12 -4.12
CA LEU A 176 0.89 -2.54 -3.30
C LEU A 176 1.77 -1.35 -2.93
N ALA A 177 2.07 -0.46 -3.88
CA ALA A 177 2.88 0.74 -3.63
C ALA A 177 2.26 1.68 -2.61
N SER A 178 0.93 1.88 -2.64
CA SER A 178 0.23 2.70 -1.66
C SER A 178 0.31 2.09 -0.25
N LEU A 179 0.23 0.76 -0.13
CA LEU A 179 0.37 0.05 1.15
C LEU A 179 1.81 0.07 1.66
N VAL A 180 2.80 -0.06 0.76
CA VAL A 180 4.22 0.08 1.09
C VAL A 180 4.52 1.49 1.57
N ALA A 181 3.98 2.53 0.92
CA ALA A 181 4.11 3.91 1.37
C ALA A 181 3.53 4.11 2.78
N GLN A 182 2.38 3.50 3.04
CA GLN A 182 1.74 3.55 4.35
C GLN A 182 2.55 2.81 5.43
N VAL A 183 2.99 1.57 5.18
CA VAL A 183 3.70 0.75 6.18
C VAL A 183 5.06 1.33 6.54
N THR A 184 5.72 1.97 5.57
CA THR A 184 7.01 2.65 5.77
C THR A 184 6.87 4.07 6.30
N GLY A 185 5.67 4.67 6.25
CA GLY A 185 5.44 6.07 6.59
C GLY A 185 6.16 7.01 5.61
N ALA A 186 6.05 6.73 4.31
CA ALA A 186 6.71 7.54 3.29
C ALA A 186 6.14 8.96 3.20
N ASP A 187 7.01 9.92 2.89
CA ASP A 187 6.62 11.30 2.62
C ASP A 187 5.99 11.43 1.24
N LEU A 188 6.52 10.67 0.28
CA LEU A 188 6.17 10.77 -1.14
C LEU A 188 6.02 9.38 -1.76
N LEU A 189 4.95 9.20 -2.54
CA LEU A 189 4.75 8.11 -3.48
C LEU A 189 4.84 8.64 -4.91
N VAL A 190 5.79 8.15 -5.69
CA VAL A 190 5.91 8.44 -7.12
C VAL A 190 5.42 7.26 -7.92
N LEU A 191 4.35 7.44 -8.68
CA LEU A 191 3.81 6.44 -9.61
C LEU A 191 4.33 6.75 -11.02
N LEU A 192 5.31 5.98 -11.46
CA LEU A 192 5.85 6.08 -12.81
C LEU A 192 4.95 5.35 -13.81
N THR A 193 4.53 6.06 -14.84
CA THR A 193 3.55 5.61 -15.84
C THR A 193 3.98 6.04 -17.25
N ASP A 194 3.25 5.61 -18.25
CA ASP A 194 3.46 5.90 -19.68
C ASP A 194 2.90 7.25 -20.14
N VAL A 195 2.23 7.99 -19.26
CA VAL A 195 1.71 9.35 -19.50
C VAL A 195 2.20 10.33 -18.44
N ASP A 196 2.39 11.60 -18.81
CA ASP A 196 2.90 12.63 -17.88
C ASP A 196 1.79 13.19 -16.99
N GLY A 197 1.17 12.32 -16.21
CA GLY A 197 0.16 12.73 -15.23
C GLY A 197 -1.28 12.42 -15.65
N LEU A 198 -2.21 13.09 -14.98
CA LEU A 198 -3.63 13.04 -15.25
C LEU A 198 -4.01 14.14 -16.25
N PHE A 199 -4.84 13.80 -17.22
CA PHE A 199 -5.34 14.71 -18.23
C PHE A 199 -6.86 14.83 -18.12
N THR A 200 -7.41 15.95 -18.61
CA THR A 200 -8.85 16.21 -18.66
C THR A 200 -9.61 15.19 -19.51
N ARG A 201 -8.92 14.62 -20.53
CA ARG A 201 -9.37 13.54 -21.44
C ARG A 201 -8.16 12.76 -21.91
N SER A 202 -8.36 11.77 -22.79
CA SER A 202 -7.24 10.99 -23.35
C SER A 202 -6.15 11.89 -23.92
N PRO A 203 -4.85 11.72 -23.57
CA PRO A 203 -3.75 12.54 -24.10
C PRO A 203 -3.62 12.50 -25.64
N LYS A 204 -4.25 11.52 -26.28
CA LYS A 204 -4.30 11.40 -27.76
C LYS A 204 -5.40 12.22 -28.40
N GLU A 205 -6.29 12.79 -27.63
CA GLU A 205 -7.41 13.60 -28.11
C GLU A 205 -7.08 15.08 -28.17
N PRO A 206 -7.56 15.80 -29.21
CA PRO A 206 -7.37 17.25 -29.29
C PRO A 206 -7.96 17.97 -28.07
N GLY A 207 -7.21 18.95 -27.53
CA GLY A 207 -7.63 19.74 -26.37
C GLY A 207 -7.47 18.99 -25.03
N ALA A 208 -6.72 17.87 -24.98
CA ALA A 208 -6.33 17.25 -23.73
C ALA A 208 -5.34 18.17 -22.98
N GLU A 209 -5.68 18.53 -21.74
CA GLU A 209 -4.83 19.36 -20.88
C GLU A 209 -4.37 18.56 -19.67
N ARG A 210 -3.08 18.68 -19.31
CA ARG A 210 -2.54 18.07 -18.10
C ARG A 210 -3.04 18.79 -16.86
N ILE A 211 -3.52 18.03 -15.88
CA ILE A 211 -3.93 18.54 -14.58
C ILE A 211 -2.71 18.60 -13.65
N ALA A 212 -2.22 19.81 -13.37
CA ALA A 212 -0.99 19.97 -12.59
C ALA A 212 -1.12 19.53 -11.13
N CYS A 213 -2.30 19.74 -10.50
CA CYS A 213 -2.53 19.41 -9.10
C CYS A 213 -3.97 18.97 -8.85
N VAL A 214 -4.15 17.92 -8.07
CA VAL A 214 -5.47 17.41 -7.63
C VAL A 214 -5.48 17.31 -6.11
N LYS A 215 -6.30 18.13 -5.44
CA LYS A 215 -6.39 18.15 -3.97
C LYS A 215 -7.15 16.95 -3.39
N ASP A 216 -8.06 16.35 -4.13
CA ASP A 216 -8.86 15.21 -3.71
C ASP A 216 -9.10 14.24 -4.86
N ALA A 217 -8.36 13.14 -4.87
CA ALA A 217 -8.48 12.11 -5.90
C ALA A 217 -9.84 11.39 -5.92
N ALA A 218 -10.65 11.50 -4.86
CA ALA A 218 -12.01 10.95 -4.81
C ALA A 218 -13.07 11.89 -5.42
N LYS A 219 -12.70 13.16 -5.70
CA LYS A 219 -13.61 14.20 -6.21
C LYS A 219 -13.06 14.77 -7.52
N LEU A 220 -12.94 13.92 -8.53
CA LEU A 220 -12.53 14.32 -9.87
C LEU A 220 -13.78 14.65 -10.70
N GLU A 221 -14.21 15.92 -10.67
CA GLU A 221 -15.27 16.43 -11.53
C GLU A 221 -14.69 16.79 -12.91
N GLY A 222 -15.38 16.38 -13.98
CA GLY A 222 -15.01 16.76 -15.36
C GLY A 222 -13.79 16.05 -15.95
N VAL A 223 -13.32 14.96 -15.34
CA VAL A 223 -12.24 14.13 -15.88
C VAL A 223 -12.82 12.86 -16.48
N GLU A 224 -12.64 12.68 -17.79
CA GLU A 224 -13.00 11.42 -18.46
C GLU A 224 -11.96 10.34 -18.15
N ILE A 225 -12.22 9.56 -17.12
CA ILE A 225 -11.35 8.43 -16.73
C ILE A 225 -11.70 7.26 -17.65
N GLY A 226 -10.95 7.12 -18.76
CA GLY A 226 -11.13 6.00 -19.69
C GLY A 226 -10.91 4.65 -19.02
N SER A 227 -11.81 3.71 -19.28
CA SER A 227 -11.70 2.32 -18.86
C SER A 227 -10.70 1.59 -19.76
N ARG A 228 -9.53 1.20 -19.22
CA ARG A 228 -8.45 0.40 -19.82
C ARG A 228 -7.46 1.14 -20.72
N GLY A 229 -6.27 1.42 -20.18
CA GLY A 229 -5.07 1.72 -20.96
C GLY A 229 -4.25 0.45 -21.18
N SER A 230 -3.53 0.43 -22.31
CA SER A 230 -2.54 -0.53 -22.82
C SER A 230 -2.80 -2.03 -22.66
N THR A 231 -2.60 -2.77 -23.74
CA THR A 231 -2.73 -4.24 -23.87
C THR A 231 -1.70 -5.05 -23.05
N VAL A 232 -0.77 -4.41 -22.35
CA VAL A 232 0.35 -5.07 -21.65
C VAL A 232 0.31 -4.91 -20.12
N GLY A 233 -0.50 -3.96 -19.57
CA GLY A 233 -0.57 -3.71 -18.14
C GLY A 233 -1.98 -3.96 -17.56
N THR A 234 -2.06 -4.60 -16.40
CA THR A 234 -3.30 -4.85 -15.65
C THR A 234 -3.85 -3.59 -14.94
N GLY A 235 -3.05 -2.51 -14.83
CA GLY A 235 -3.37 -1.28 -14.11
C GLY A 235 -3.78 -0.14 -15.01
N GLY A 236 -5.05 0.32 -14.89
CA GLY A 236 -5.56 1.52 -15.56
C GLY A 236 -5.39 2.79 -14.70
N MET A 237 -5.85 3.94 -15.22
CA MET A 237 -5.86 5.21 -14.47
C MET A 237 -6.71 5.09 -13.18
N VAL A 238 -7.77 4.29 -13.20
CA VAL A 238 -8.65 4.04 -12.04
C VAL A 238 -7.87 3.43 -10.87
N THR A 239 -7.00 2.43 -11.12
CA THR A 239 -6.20 1.79 -10.07
C THR A 239 -5.16 2.76 -9.51
N LYS A 240 -4.53 3.58 -10.36
CA LYS A 240 -3.59 4.63 -9.94
C LYS A 240 -4.25 5.68 -9.06
N LEU A 241 -5.45 6.15 -9.43
CA LEU A 241 -6.20 7.11 -8.63
C LEU A 241 -6.66 6.52 -7.30
N SER A 242 -7.03 5.23 -7.26
CA SER A 242 -7.32 4.53 -6.02
C SER A 242 -6.09 4.45 -5.10
N ALA A 243 -4.91 4.11 -5.66
CA ALA A 243 -3.65 4.08 -4.92
C ALA A 243 -3.26 5.48 -4.39
N VAL A 244 -3.41 6.52 -5.22
CA VAL A 244 -3.20 7.92 -4.83
C VAL A 244 -4.14 8.34 -3.70
N HIS A 245 -5.43 8.00 -3.82
CA HIS A 245 -6.41 8.28 -2.77
C HIS A 245 -5.98 7.64 -1.45
N ASN A 246 -5.64 6.35 -1.46
CA ASN A 246 -5.19 5.62 -0.27
C ASN A 246 -3.93 6.24 0.36
N ALA A 247 -2.93 6.59 -0.46
CA ALA A 247 -1.70 7.20 0.04
C ALA A 247 -1.93 8.61 0.61
N THR A 248 -2.70 9.47 -0.09
CA THR A 248 -2.90 10.85 0.35
C THR A 248 -3.70 10.97 1.64
N ILE A 249 -4.69 10.12 1.86
CA ILE A 249 -5.46 10.11 3.13
C ILE A 249 -4.64 9.55 4.30
N THR A 250 -3.57 8.78 4.04
CA THR A 250 -2.63 8.30 5.06
C THR A 250 -1.51 9.29 5.35
N GLY A 251 -1.48 10.43 4.65
CA GLY A 251 -0.50 11.50 4.87
C GLY A 251 0.72 11.44 3.95
N THR A 252 0.72 10.58 2.94
CA THR A 252 1.75 10.51 1.89
C THR A 252 1.33 11.35 0.69
N ALA A 253 2.15 12.31 0.28
CA ALA A 253 1.92 13.02 -0.99
C ALA A 253 2.18 12.10 -2.18
N CYS A 254 1.52 12.35 -3.31
CA CYS A 254 1.73 11.52 -4.50
C CYS A 254 2.07 12.38 -5.73
N VAL A 255 2.85 11.79 -6.65
CA VAL A 255 3.04 12.31 -8.00
C VAL A 255 2.86 11.19 -9.01
N LEU A 256 2.09 11.48 -10.05
CA LEU A 256 1.92 10.63 -11.23
C LEU A 256 2.70 11.25 -12.38
N THR A 257 3.71 10.56 -12.94
CA THR A 257 4.59 11.14 -13.97
C THR A 257 5.30 10.08 -14.83
N LEU A 258 5.98 10.52 -15.87
CA LEU A 258 6.86 9.67 -16.70
C LEU A 258 8.17 9.32 -15.97
N PRO A 259 8.76 8.13 -16.20
CA PRO A 259 10.09 7.78 -15.67
C PRO A 259 11.17 8.83 -15.99
N ALA A 260 11.15 9.40 -17.19
CA ALA A 260 12.11 10.42 -17.62
C ALA A 260 11.99 11.76 -16.88
N ARG A 261 10.91 11.99 -16.12
CA ARG A 261 10.65 13.20 -15.36
C ARG A 261 10.89 13.05 -13.86
N PHE A 262 11.34 11.88 -13.41
CA PHE A 262 11.52 11.55 -12.00
C PHE A 262 12.38 12.58 -11.25
N ASP A 263 13.55 12.89 -11.77
CA ASP A 263 14.48 13.84 -11.12
C ASP A 263 13.92 15.28 -11.09
N ALA A 264 13.31 15.72 -12.19
CA ALA A 264 12.70 17.04 -12.30
C ALA A 264 11.53 17.21 -11.31
N VAL A 265 10.71 16.16 -11.14
CA VAL A 265 9.63 16.13 -10.14
C VAL A 265 10.19 16.29 -8.73
N LEU A 266 11.26 15.58 -8.39
CA LEU A 266 11.90 15.68 -7.07
C LEU A 266 12.58 17.04 -6.84
N ALA A 267 12.98 17.73 -7.91
CA ALA A 267 13.45 19.11 -7.86
C ALA A 267 12.31 20.14 -7.70
N GLY A 268 11.05 19.69 -7.68
CA GLY A 268 9.86 20.56 -7.53
C GLY A 268 9.37 21.18 -8.83
N GLU A 269 9.90 20.76 -9.99
CA GLU A 269 9.48 21.24 -11.30
C GLU A 269 8.06 20.80 -11.67
N ASP A 270 7.38 21.55 -12.53
CA ASP A 270 5.98 21.30 -12.91
C ASP A 270 5.83 20.23 -13.99
N PHE A 271 6.14 18.97 -13.61
CA PHE A 271 5.86 17.78 -14.41
C PHE A 271 4.90 16.85 -13.67
N GLY A 272 4.15 16.07 -14.42
CA GLY A 272 3.18 15.13 -13.86
C GLY A 272 2.02 15.80 -13.10
N THR A 273 1.23 15.02 -12.44
CA THR A 273 0.15 15.49 -11.56
C THR A 273 0.53 15.32 -10.11
N PHE A 274 0.51 16.38 -9.33
CA PHE A 274 0.78 16.39 -7.91
C PHE A 274 -0.51 16.24 -7.10
N PHE A 275 -0.47 15.41 -6.07
CA PHE A 275 -1.55 15.17 -5.11
C PHE A 275 -1.00 15.43 -3.70
N PRO A 276 -1.36 16.54 -3.06
CA PRO A 276 -0.86 16.89 -1.73
C PRO A 276 -1.30 15.88 -0.67
N ALA A 277 -0.44 15.66 0.33
CA ALA A 277 -0.78 14.88 1.50
C ALA A 277 -1.95 15.53 2.25
N ARG A 278 -2.96 14.74 2.64
CA ARG A 278 -4.02 15.23 3.51
C ARG A 278 -3.51 15.32 4.95
N THR A 279 -3.80 16.43 5.61
CA THR A 279 -3.36 16.69 6.98
C THR A 279 -4.14 15.82 7.96
N THR A 280 -3.60 14.65 8.28
CA THR A 280 -4.18 13.78 9.31
C THR A 280 -3.05 13.14 10.11
N GLY A 281 -3.06 13.35 11.43
CA GLY A 281 -1.95 12.95 12.29
C GLY A 281 -1.70 11.43 12.38
N ARG A 282 -0.56 11.07 12.97
CA ARG A 282 -0.01 9.72 13.25
C ARG A 282 -1.00 8.66 13.76
N ARG A 283 -2.06 9.07 14.43
CA ARG A 283 -3.12 8.21 14.96
C ARG A 283 -3.91 7.46 13.88
N ARG A 284 -3.85 7.94 12.63
CA ARG A 284 -4.64 7.41 11.50
C ARG A 284 -3.99 6.30 10.70
N SER A 285 -2.67 6.06 10.74
CA SER A 285 -2.07 5.00 9.91
C SER A 285 -2.57 3.60 10.29
N ARG A 286 -2.81 3.34 11.60
CA ARG A 286 -3.42 2.08 12.06
C ARG A 286 -4.90 1.97 11.67
N LEU A 287 -5.64 3.06 11.82
CA LEU A 287 -7.05 3.13 11.41
C LEU A 287 -7.21 3.06 9.89
N MET A 288 -6.26 3.61 9.15
CA MET A 288 -6.23 3.53 7.69
C MET A 288 -5.90 2.13 7.19
N TRP A 289 -4.99 1.42 7.87
CA TRP A 289 -4.78 0.01 7.59
C TRP A 289 -6.09 -0.78 7.79
N LEU A 290 -6.80 -0.53 8.88
CA LEU A 290 -8.10 -1.14 9.15
C LEU A 290 -9.11 -0.85 8.04
N MET A 291 -9.13 0.37 7.51
CA MET A 291 -10.10 0.81 6.50
C MET A 291 -9.82 0.23 5.11
N TYR A 292 -8.55 0.16 4.70
CA TYR A 292 -8.17 -0.08 3.30
C TYR A 292 -7.40 -1.37 3.04
N ALA A 293 -6.64 -1.84 4.02
CA ALA A 293 -5.82 -3.04 3.86
C ALA A 293 -6.42 -4.28 4.51
N SER A 294 -7.16 -4.15 5.64
CA SER A 294 -7.73 -5.29 6.32
C SER A 294 -9.08 -5.71 5.72
N ARG A 295 -9.36 -7.02 5.76
CA ARG A 295 -10.72 -7.57 5.64
C ARG A 295 -11.18 -7.97 7.04
N GLY A 296 -12.47 -7.87 7.33
CA GLY A 296 -13.03 -8.41 8.56
C GLY A 296 -12.90 -9.95 8.56
N GLU A 297 -12.25 -10.50 9.58
CA GLU A 297 -12.17 -11.96 9.79
C GLU A 297 -13.48 -12.53 10.33
N GLY A 298 -14.35 -11.64 10.82
CA GLY A 298 -15.71 -11.95 11.27
C GLY A 298 -16.54 -10.68 11.36
N THR A 299 -17.81 -10.84 11.76
CA THR A 299 -18.77 -9.74 11.87
C THR A 299 -19.41 -9.71 13.24
N LEU A 300 -19.46 -8.53 13.84
CA LEU A 300 -20.22 -8.24 15.05
C LEU A 300 -21.50 -7.46 14.67
N VAL A 301 -22.67 -8.08 14.85
CA VAL A 301 -23.95 -7.44 14.58
C VAL A 301 -24.44 -6.74 15.84
N LEU A 302 -24.80 -5.47 15.69
CA LEU A 302 -25.18 -4.59 16.78
C LEU A 302 -26.69 -4.33 16.83
N ASP A 303 -27.19 -4.00 18.03
CA ASP A 303 -28.49 -3.36 18.18
C ASP A 303 -28.47 -1.88 17.76
N GLU A 304 -29.65 -1.25 17.64
CA GLU A 304 -29.77 0.15 17.22
C GLU A 304 -29.06 1.14 18.16
N GLY A 305 -29.11 0.87 19.47
CA GLY A 305 -28.48 1.72 20.49
C GLY A 305 -26.95 1.70 20.36
N ALA A 306 -26.38 0.51 20.14
CA ALA A 306 -24.94 0.34 19.92
C ALA A 306 -24.49 0.92 18.58
N VAL A 307 -25.29 0.77 17.51
CA VAL A 307 -25.03 1.43 16.23
C VAL A 307 -24.96 2.95 16.41
N HIS A 308 -25.95 3.55 17.08
CA HIS A 308 -25.94 4.98 17.36
C HIS A 308 -24.72 5.41 18.20
N ALA A 309 -24.41 4.66 19.27
CA ALA A 309 -23.25 4.96 20.12
C ALA A 309 -21.92 4.89 19.35
N VAL A 310 -21.72 3.85 18.53
CA VAL A 310 -20.46 3.63 17.79
C VAL A 310 -20.35 4.56 16.59
N VAL A 311 -21.39 4.66 15.77
CA VAL A 311 -21.33 5.36 14.46
C VAL A 311 -21.47 6.87 14.64
N GLU A 312 -22.44 7.32 15.43
CA GLU A 312 -22.76 8.74 15.57
C GLU A 312 -22.01 9.40 16.74
N GLN A 313 -21.98 8.75 17.92
CA GLN A 313 -21.31 9.29 19.10
C GLN A 313 -19.81 8.92 19.18
N ARG A 314 -19.31 8.06 18.26
CA ARG A 314 -17.92 7.61 18.21
C ARG A 314 -17.42 7.01 19.54
N ARG A 315 -18.26 6.24 20.18
CA ARG A 315 -17.93 5.51 21.41
C ARG A 315 -17.34 4.13 21.10
N SER A 316 -16.68 3.56 22.09
CA SER A 316 -16.18 2.18 22.04
C SER A 316 -17.36 1.20 22.04
N LEU A 317 -17.18 0.05 21.37
CA LEU A 317 -18.15 -1.04 21.35
C LEU A 317 -18.04 -1.85 22.65
N LEU A 318 -19.16 -1.97 23.34
CA LEU A 318 -19.31 -2.76 24.56
C LEU A 318 -20.05 -4.07 24.27
N PRO A 319 -19.87 -5.12 25.10
CA PRO A 319 -20.55 -6.41 24.91
C PRO A 319 -22.07 -6.31 24.87
N VAL A 320 -22.67 -5.45 25.69
CA VAL A 320 -24.12 -5.28 25.82
C VAL A 320 -24.81 -4.95 24.50
N GLY A 321 -24.13 -4.24 23.59
CA GLY A 321 -24.69 -3.84 22.29
C GLY A 321 -24.51 -4.86 21.18
N ILE A 322 -23.90 -6.02 21.43
CA ILE A 322 -23.65 -7.06 20.44
C ILE A 322 -24.79 -8.08 20.52
N THR A 323 -25.47 -8.29 19.40
CA THR A 323 -26.59 -9.23 19.28
C THR A 323 -26.20 -10.55 18.65
N ARG A 324 -25.15 -10.56 17.79
CA ARG A 324 -24.68 -11.75 17.09
C ARG A 324 -23.21 -11.63 16.71
N VAL A 325 -22.50 -12.76 16.75
CA VAL A 325 -21.13 -12.93 16.29
C VAL A 325 -21.12 -13.88 15.11
N GLU A 326 -20.47 -13.51 14.02
CA GLU A 326 -20.34 -14.33 12.81
C GLU A 326 -18.85 -14.51 12.48
N GLY A 327 -18.47 -15.74 12.11
CA GLY A 327 -17.07 -16.12 11.81
C GLY A 327 -16.28 -16.52 13.06
N THR A 328 -15.08 -17.05 12.81
CA THR A 328 -14.14 -17.47 13.86
C THR A 328 -12.88 -16.62 13.76
N PHE A 329 -12.53 -15.92 14.82
CA PHE A 329 -11.39 -15.00 14.84
C PHE A 329 -10.74 -14.95 16.24
N ALA A 330 -9.46 -14.58 16.25
CA ALA A 330 -8.68 -14.42 17.48
C ALA A 330 -8.80 -13.01 18.05
N ALA A 331 -8.36 -12.81 19.29
CA ALA A 331 -8.16 -11.48 19.86
C ALA A 331 -7.11 -10.72 19.03
N GLY A 332 -7.37 -9.43 18.75
CA GLY A 332 -6.54 -8.58 17.89
C GLY A 332 -6.88 -8.63 16.41
N SER A 333 -7.81 -9.50 15.98
CA SER A 333 -8.28 -9.57 14.60
C SER A 333 -9.14 -8.36 14.20
N PRO A 334 -9.08 -7.94 12.91
CA PRO A 334 -10.03 -6.99 12.36
C PRO A 334 -11.39 -7.65 12.20
N VAL A 335 -12.44 -6.99 12.71
CA VAL A 335 -13.83 -7.44 12.60
C VAL A 335 -14.70 -6.36 11.99
N ASP A 336 -15.63 -6.77 11.16
CA ASP A 336 -16.67 -5.89 10.63
C ASP A 336 -17.75 -5.67 11.69
N ILE A 337 -18.26 -4.45 11.75
CA ILE A 337 -19.30 -4.04 12.69
C ILE A 337 -20.52 -3.66 11.85
N ALA A 338 -21.55 -4.49 11.90
CA ALA A 338 -22.75 -4.36 11.10
C ALA A 338 -23.96 -3.98 11.95
N ASP A 339 -24.93 -3.32 11.30
CA ASP A 339 -26.26 -3.11 11.88
C ASP A 339 -27.13 -4.38 11.74
N SER A 340 -28.34 -4.34 12.30
CA SER A 340 -29.30 -5.46 12.28
C SER A 340 -29.72 -5.89 10.86
N SER A 341 -29.57 -5.02 9.85
CA SER A 341 -29.81 -5.35 8.44
C SER A 341 -28.63 -6.07 7.74
N GLY A 342 -27.49 -6.21 8.43
CA GLY A 342 -26.26 -6.78 7.89
C GLY A 342 -25.38 -5.77 7.15
N ARG A 343 -25.75 -4.48 7.13
CA ARG A 343 -24.91 -3.45 6.51
C ARG A 343 -23.71 -3.14 7.41
N VAL A 344 -22.51 -3.32 6.88
CA VAL A 344 -21.28 -2.98 7.59
C VAL A 344 -21.17 -1.46 7.72
N ARG A 345 -21.06 -0.96 8.96
CA ARG A 345 -21.00 0.45 9.33
C ARG A 345 -19.62 0.89 9.77
N ALA A 346 -18.85 -0.06 10.31
CA ALA A 346 -17.52 0.20 10.82
C ALA A 346 -16.66 -1.06 10.73
N ARG A 347 -15.36 -0.90 10.98
CA ARG A 347 -14.40 -1.99 11.19
C ARG A 347 -13.52 -1.65 12.37
N GLY A 348 -13.16 -2.63 13.19
CA GLY A 348 -12.33 -2.41 14.36
C GLY A 348 -11.45 -3.61 14.71
N LEU A 349 -10.44 -3.40 15.56
CA LEU A 349 -9.67 -4.48 16.16
C LEU A 349 -10.34 -4.92 17.45
N THR A 350 -10.71 -6.20 17.50
CA THR A 350 -11.32 -6.76 18.72
C THR A 350 -10.27 -7.11 19.76
N TYR A 351 -10.60 -6.91 21.04
CA TYR A 351 -9.74 -7.34 22.15
C TYR A 351 -9.97 -8.80 22.56
N PHE A 352 -11.02 -9.44 22.04
CA PHE A 352 -11.43 -10.78 22.41
C PHE A 352 -11.59 -11.67 21.18
N SER A 353 -11.46 -12.99 21.36
CA SER A 353 -11.80 -13.97 20.33
C SER A 353 -13.32 -14.06 20.14
N SER A 354 -13.75 -14.62 19.00
CA SER A 354 -15.16 -14.89 18.69
C SER A 354 -15.86 -15.68 19.80
N ASP A 355 -15.18 -16.69 20.37
CA ASP A 355 -15.73 -17.52 21.45
C ASP A 355 -15.90 -16.75 22.75
N ALA A 356 -14.93 -15.88 23.10
CA ALA A 356 -15.03 -15.04 24.28
C ALA A 356 -16.17 -14.01 24.13
N ILE A 357 -16.30 -13.38 22.95
CA ILE A 357 -17.40 -12.43 22.70
C ILE A 357 -18.75 -13.13 22.76
N SER A 358 -18.88 -14.34 22.18
CA SER A 358 -20.13 -15.09 22.19
C SER A 358 -20.63 -15.43 23.61
N ARG A 359 -19.72 -15.53 24.60
CA ARG A 359 -20.09 -15.75 26.01
C ARG A 359 -20.55 -14.48 26.73
N ILE A 360 -20.05 -13.31 26.28
CA ILE A 360 -20.31 -12.02 26.97
C ILE A 360 -21.24 -11.09 26.20
N MET A 361 -21.60 -11.40 24.96
CA MET A 361 -22.50 -10.56 24.16
C MET A 361 -23.87 -10.40 24.82
N GLY A 362 -24.42 -9.21 24.76
CA GLY A 362 -25.70 -8.85 25.40
C GLY A 362 -25.62 -8.64 26.90
N LEU A 363 -24.48 -8.93 27.56
CA LEU A 363 -24.32 -8.78 29.00
C LEU A 363 -23.81 -7.37 29.38
N THR A 364 -24.30 -6.84 30.49
CA THR A 364 -23.78 -5.63 31.11
C THR A 364 -22.43 -5.89 31.81
N SER A 365 -21.70 -4.83 32.11
CA SER A 365 -20.43 -4.93 32.84
C SER A 365 -20.56 -5.61 34.19
N GLU A 366 -21.67 -5.40 34.86
CA GLU A 366 -21.98 -6.01 36.19
C GLU A 366 -22.24 -7.52 36.04
N GLU A 367 -23.00 -7.91 35.03
CA GLU A 367 -23.28 -9.32 34.74
C GLU A 367 -22.02 -10.10 34.31
N ILE A 368 -21.14 -9.47 33.53
CA ILE A 368 -19.84 -10.06 33.11
C ILE A 368 -18.96 -10.28 34.35
N ALA A 369 -18.85 -9.28 35.21
CA ALA A 369 -18.06 -9.40 36.46
C ALA A 369 -18.57 -10.53 37.38
N ALA A 370 -19.89 -10.78 37.39
CA ALA A 370 -20.49 -11.83 38.17
C ALA A 370 -20.37 -13.23 37.57
N ARG A 371 -20.33 -13.38 36.22
CA ARG A 371 -20.40 -14.67 35.53
C ARG A 371 -19.08 -15.10 34.93
N GLU A 372 -18.24 -14.15 34.43
CA GLU A 372 -17.02 -14.39 33.65
C GLU A 372 -15.86 -13.57 34.27
N SER A 373 -15.53 -13.84 35.54
CA SER A 373 -14.49 -13.11 36.27
C SER A 373 -13.09 -13.13 35.62
N GLU A 374 -12.83 -14.12 34.78
CA GLU A 374 -11.57 -14.25 34.04
C GLU A 374 -11.47 -13.29 32.83
N ILE A 375 -12.59 -12.86 32.22
CA ILE A 375 -12.59 -12.05 31.02
C ILE A 375 -12.39 -10.55 31.35
N GLY A 376 -12.77 -10.12 32.57
CA GLY A 376 -12.71 -8.72 32.96
C GLY A 376 -13.72 -7.83 32.20
N VAL A 377 -14.03 -6.67 32.76
CA VAL A 377 -14.97 -5.70 32.15
C VAL A 377 -14.19 -4.82 31.18
N HIS A 378 -14.17 -5.18 29.90
CA HIS A 378 -13.45 -4.40 28.90
C HIS A 378 -14.27 -4.18 27.63
N THR A 379 -13.91 -3.13 26.91
CA THR A 379 -14.40 -2.77 25.59
C THR A 379 -14.08 -3.90 24.58
N VAL A 380 -15.05 -4.33 23.79
CA VAL A 380 -14.82 -5.32 22.73
C VAL A 380 -13.99 -4.72 21.60
N VAL A 381 -14.33 -3.50 21.18
CA VAL A 381 -13.56 -2.70 20.22
C VAL A 381 -13.42 -1.29 20.76
N HIS A 382 -12.20 -0.84 20.99
CA HIS A 382 -11.98 0.52 21.47
C HIS A 382 -12.19 1.54 20.35
N ARG A 383 -12.75 2.71 20.66
CA ARG A 383 -13.00 3.80 19.70
C ARG A 383 -11.73 4.25 18.92
N ASP A 384 -10.55 4.12 19.56
CA ASP A 384 -9.27 4.47 18.94
C ASP A 384 -8.77 3.38 17.99
N ASP A 385 -9.37 2.18 18.01
CA ASP A 385 -9.10 1.03 17.15
C ASP A 385 -10.28 0.71 16.23
N LEU A 386 -11.15 1.70 15.97
CA LEU A 386 -12.36 1.59 15.18
C LEU A 386 -12.39 2.65 14.08
N VAL A 387 -12.81 2.26 12.89
CA VAL A 387 -12.97 3.13 11.73
C VAL A 387 -14.37 2.99 11.15
N LEU A 388 -15.02 4.11 10.83
CA LEU A 388 -16.31 4.10 10.15
C LEU A 388 -16.12 3.84 8.66
N LEU A 389 -16.90 2.92 8.10
CA LEU A 389 -17.00 2.66 6.67
C LEU A 389 -18.22 3.42 6.11
N LYS A 390 -18.07 4.01 4.93
CA LYS A 390 -19.12 4.80 4.27
C LYS A 390 -20.04 3.92 3.44
#